data_036062e566e34aaff3f645be2ea3379f
#
_entry.id   036062e566e34aaff3f645be2ea3379f
#
_cell.length_a   1.000
_cell.length_b   1.000
_cell.length_c   1.000
_cell.angle_alpha   90.00
_cell.angle_beta   90.00
_cell.angle_gamma   90.00
#
_symmetry.space_group_name_H-M   'P 1'
#
loop_
_entity.id
_entity.type
_entity.pdbx_description
1 polymer ?
#
loop_
_entity_poly.entity_id
_entity_poly.type
_entity_poly.pdbx_seq_one_letter_code
_entity_poly.pdbx_strand_id
1 'polypeptide(L)'
;YCCGRTYLSAGMVDKARAEAERLVTALYPLARSGVRIVGLEPSCTLALRDEVPALLGTAQAEAVAEATLTFAELVEADRPDLPVPAAASRRPVKLHGHCHQKAFDLVKPAEAVLRDIAGAEVEVIETSCCGMAGAFGYGRDTYDVSIRMAEASLLPAVRAAPDEAAIVADGTS
;
A
#
# COMPACT_ATOMS: atom_id res chain seq x y z
N TYR A 1 -5.39 -9.88 14.09
CA TYR A 1 -4.53 -10.79 13.29
C TYR A 1 -3.47 -9.96 12.57
N CYS A 2 -2.30 -10.55 12.34
CA CYS A 2 -1.20 -9.94 11.60
C CYS A 2 -1.09 -10.60 10.22
N CYS A 3 -0.67 -9.83 9.19
CA CYS A 3 -0.39 -10.41 7.87
C CYS A 3 0.91 -11.25 7.84
N GLY A 4 1.71 -11.22 8.88
CA GLY A 4 2.97 -11.96 8.99
C GLY A 4 4.17 -11.28 8.34
N ARG A 5 3.99 -10.21 7.57
CA ARG A 5 5.05 -9.56 6.81
C ARG A 5 6.22 -9.09 7.66
N THR A 6 5.97 -8.54 8.85
CA THR A 6 7.05 -8.11 9.76
C THR A 6 7.95 -9.28 10.17
N TYR A 7 7.37 -10.45 10.37
CA TYR A 7 8.13 -11.67 10.64
C TYR A 7 8.94 -12.13 9.44
N LEU A 8 8.37 -12.04 8.21
CA LEU A 8 9.11 -12.34 6.97
C LEU A 8 10.32 -11.41 6.83
N SER A 9 10.14 -10.12 7.04
CA SER A 9 11.24 -9.13 6.96
C SER A 9 12.36 -9.41 7.99
N ALA A 10 12.01 -10.04 9.11
CA ALA A 10 12.98 -10.44 10.15
C ALA A 10 13.54 -11.88 9.95
N GLY A 11 13.18 -12.57 8.85
CA GLY A 11 13.59 -13.94 8.58
C GLY A 11 12.91 -15.00 9.45
N MET A 12 11.86 -14.64 10.20
CA MET A 12 11.12 -15.52 11.10
C MET A 12 9.98 -16.24 10.33
N VAL A 13 10.33 -17.06 9.35
CA VAL A 13 9.39 -17.67 8.38
C VAL A 13 8.30 -18.48 9.06
N ASP A 14 8.64 -19.29 10.07
CA ASP A 14 7.65 -20.12 10.77
C ASP A 14 6.58 -19.28 11.50
N LYS A 15 7.00 -18.16 12.10
CA LYS A 15 6.06 -17.22 12.74
C LYS A 15 5.19 -16.52 11.70
N ALA A 16 5.79 -16.13 10.58
CA ALA A 16 5.04 -15.52 9.47
C ALA A 16 3.97 -16.48 8.94
N ARG A 17 4.33 -17.76 8.74
CA ARG A 17 3.41 -18.82 8.33
C ARG A 17 2.25 -18.99 9.30
N ALA A 18 2.53 -19.09 10.60
CA ALA A 18 1.50 -19.24 11.62
C ALA A 18 0.52 -18.06 11.65
N GLU A 19 1.00 -16.82 11.49
CA GLU A 19 0.11 -15.65 11.40
C GLU A 19 -0.69 -15.63 10.09
N ALA A 20 -0.09 -15.99 8.97
CA ALA A 20 -0.76 -16.11 7.68
C ALA A 20 -1.89 -17.16 7.73
N GLU A 21 -1.64 -18.35 8.31
CA GLU A 21 -2.65 -19.39 8.51
C GLU A 21 -3.83 -18.90 9.35
N ARG A 22 -3.55 -18.20 10.45
CA ARG A 22 -4.59 -17.64 11.33
C ARG A 22 -5.44 -16.59 10.58
N LEU A 23 -4.78 -15.72 9.81
CA LEU A 23 -5.46 -14.67 9.05
C LEU A 23 -6.30 -15.26 7.93
N VAL A 24 -5.76 -16.20 7.14
CA VAL A 24 -6.49 -16.89 6.07
C VAL A 24 -7.68 -17.66 6.64
N THR A 25 -7.52 -18.37 7.77
CA THR A 25 -8.63 -19.07 8.44
C THR A 25 -9.77 -18.11 8.81
N ALA A 26 -9.45 -16.91 9.26
CA ALA A 26 -10.45 -15.91 9.64
C ALA A 26 -11.14 -15.26 8.41
N LEU A 27 -10.40 -15.01 7.32
CA LEU A 27 -10.90 -14.29 6.15
C LEU A 27 -11.55 -15.21 5.10
N TYR A 28 -11.13 -16.46 5.02
CA TYR A 28 -11.62 -17.39 3.99
C TYR A 28 -13.14 -17.57 3.96
N PRO A 29 -13.87 -17.69 5.09
CA PRO A 29 -15.34 -17.79 5.06
C PRO A 29 -15.99 -16.57 4.39
N LEU A 30 -15.44 -15.39 4.58
CA LEU A 30 -15.89 -14.13 3.95
C LEU A 30 -15.58 -14.13 2.46
N ALA A 31 -14.34 -14.41 2.09
CA ALA A 31 -13.92 -14.51 0.70
C ALA A 31 -14.79 -15.52 -0.09
N ARG A 32 -14.99 -16.71 0.48
CA ARG A 32 -15.85 -17.75 -0.12
C ARG A 32 -17.30 -17.33 -0.31
N SER A 33 -17.82 -16.44 0.55
CA SER A 33 -19.18 -15.90 0.42
C SER A 33 -19.27 -14.70 -0.55
N GLY A 34 -18.19 -14.34 -1.23
CA GLY A 34 -18.14 -13.24 -2.18
C GLY A 34 -17.95 -11.85 -1.54
N VAL A 35 -17.59 -11.80 -0.24
CA VAL A 35 -17.28 -10.54 0.43
C VAL A 35 -15.88 -10.07 0.02
N ARG A 36 -15.77 -8.84 -0.47
CA ARG A 36 -14.48 -8.22 -0.77
C ARG A 36 -13.75 -7.84 0.52
N ILE A 37 -12.46 -8.12 0.55
CA ILE A 37 -11.56 -7.79 1.65
C ILE A 37 -10.78 -6.55 1.26
N VAL A 38 -10.98 -5.45 1.97
CA VAL A 38 -10.34 -4.17 1.62
C VAL A 38 -9.28 -3.82 2.64
N GLY A 39 -8.06 -3.67 2.16
CA GLY A 39 -6.93 -3.26 2.98
C GLY A 39 -6.64 -1.76 2.85
N LEU A 40 -6.29 -1.14 3.99
CA LEU A 40 -5.93 0.27 4.07
C LEU A 40 -4.41 0.50 4.11
N GLU A 41 -3.64 -0.54 4.39
CA GLU A 41 -2.16 -0.49 4.41
C GLU A 41 -1.64 -1.33 3.25
N PRO A 42 -1.00 -0.74 2.24
CA PRO A 42 -0.56 -1.45 1.03
C PRO A 42 0.35 -2.65 1.32
N SER A 43 1.28 -2.51 2.27
CA SER A 43 2.20 -3.60 2.60
C SER A 43 1.50 -4.83 3.16
N CYS A 44 0.46 -4.65 3.98
CA CYS A 44 -0.34 -5.75 4.50
C CYS A 44 -1.31 -6.31 3.46
N THR A 45 -1.95 -5.44 2.70
CA THR A 45 -2.93 -5.81 1.66
C THR A 45 -2.26 -6.63 0.56
N LEU A 46 -1.13 -6.16 0.08
CA LEU A 46 -0.41 -6.84 -0.99
C LEU A 46 0.32 -8.09 -0.51
N ALA A 47 0.70 -8.15 0.78
CA ALA A 47 1.16 -9.41 1.37
C ALA A 47 0.08 -10.51 1.32
N LEU A 48 -1.21 -10.16 1.50
CA LEU A 48 -2.31 -11.12 1.32
C LEU A 48 -2.46 -11.61 -0.12
N ARG A 49 -2.07 -10.81 -1.10
CA ARG A 49 -2.18 -11.14 -2.53
C ARG A 49 -0.97 -11.89 -3.09
N ASP A 50 0.19 -11.77 -2.45
CA ASP A 50 1.47 -12.30 -2.96
C ASP A 50 2.13 -13.24 -1.96
N GLU A 51 2.70 -12.71 -0.87
CA GLU A 51 3.52 -13.51 0.04
C GLU A 51 2.71 -14.60 0.77
N VAL A 52 1.46 -14.34 1.14
CA VAL A 52 0.63 -15.29 1.88
C VAL A 52 0.27 -16.52 1.04
N PRO A 53 -0.27 -16.40 -0.19
CA PRO A 53 -0.48 -17.58 -1.04
C PRO A 53 0.82 -18.31 -1.37
N ALA A 54 1.92 -17.61 -1.65
CA ALA A 54 3.21 -18.22 -1.88
C ALA A 54 3.74 -18.99 -0.65
N LEU A 55 3.50 -18.45 0.55
CA LEU A 55 3.96 -19.06 1.81
C LEU A 55 3.15 -20.30 2.20
N LEU A 56 1.83 -20.29 1.95
CA LEU A 56 0.90 -21.35 2.38
C LEU A 56 0.64 -22.39 1.32
N GLY A 57 0.61 -22.02 0.04
CA GLY A 57 0.34 -22.92 -1.09
C GLY A 57 -1.03 -23.58 -1.03
N THR A 58 -2.06 -22.88 -0.50
CA THR A 58 -3.40 -23.45 -0.30
C THR A 58 -4.46 -22.71 -1.11
N ALA A 59 -5.48 -23.45 -1.59
CA ALA A 59 -6.63 -22.85 -2.28
C ALA A 59 -7.38 -21.83 -1.42
N GLN A 60 -7.32 -21.95 -0.10
CA GLN A 60 -7.92 -20.97 0.81
C GLN A 60 -7.16 -19.65 0.78
N ALA A 61 -5.83 -19.68 0.74
CA ALA A 61 -5.00 -18.50 0.63
C ALA A 61 -5.21 -17.81 -0.72
N GLU A 62 -5.30 -18.57 -1.81
CA GLU A 62 -5.61 -18.03 -3.15
C GLU A 62 -6.98 -17.35 -3.17
N ALA A 63 -8.02 -17.96 -2.61
CA ALA A 63 -9.35 -17.37 -2.56
C ALA A 63 -9.38 -16.06 -1.74
N VAL A 64 -8.60 -15.98 -0.65
CA VAL A 64 -8.44 -14.74 0.12
C VAL A 64 -7.68 -13.69 -0.69
N ALA A 65 -6.62 -14.08 -1.41
CA ALA A 65 -5.86 -13.19 -2.27
C ALA A 65 -6.73 -12.56 -3.38
N GLU A 66 -7.53 -13.39 -4.08
CA GLU A 66 -8.46 -12.95 -5.12
C GLU A 66 -9.55 -12.00 -4.60
N ALA A 67 -10.02 -12.20 -3.36
CA ALA A 67 -11.01 -11.32 -2.73
C ALA A 67 -10.41 -10.03 -2.15
N THR A 68 -9.08 -9.90 -2.12
CA THR A 68 -8.38 -8.77 -1.47
C THR A 68 -8.10 -7.65 -2.45
N LEU A 69 -8.49 -6.44 -2.06
CA LEU A 69 -8.32 -5.20 -2.82
C LEU A 69 -7.68 -4.13 -1.94
N THR A 70 -6.95 -3.21 -2.54
CA THR A 70 -6.63 -1.94 -1.90
C THR A 70 -7.87 -1.05 -1.85
N PHE A 71 -7.89 -0.07 -0.96
CA PHE A 71 -8.99 0.88 -0.89
C PHE A 71 -9.17 1.66 -2.20
N ALA A 72 -8.07 2.04 -2.84
CA ALA A 72 -8.12 2.76 -4.11
C ALA A 72 -8.72 1.90 -5.25
N GLU A 73 -8.37 0.62 -5.35
CA GLU A 73 -8.99 -0.31 -6.31
C GLU A 73 -10.50 -0.41 -6.10
N LEU A 74 -10.95 -0.51 -4.83
CA LEU A 74 -12.37 -0.55 -4.51
C LEU A 74 -13.09 0.71 -4.97
N VAL A 75 -12.55 1.88 -4.60
CA VAL A 75 -13.17 3.18 -4.92
C VAL A 75 -13.18 3.44 -6.43
N GLU A 76 -12.11 3.07 -7.12
CA GLU A 76 -12.05 3.19 -8.59
C GLU A 76 -13.09 2.28 -9.27
N ALA A 77 -13.24 1.04 -8.81
CA ALA A 77 -14.19 0.08 -9.39
C ALA A 77 -15.64 0.47 -9.14
N ASP A 78 -15.98 0.85 -7.93
CA ASP A 78 -17.37 1.12 -7.53
C ASP A 78 -17.83 2.55 -7.84
N ARG A 79 -16.88 3.49 -8.01
CA ARG A 79 -17.17 4.91 -8.26
C ARG A 79 -18.25 5.48 -7.33
N PRO A 80 -18.16 5.29 -6.00
CA PRO A 80 -19.17 5.75 -5.08
C PRO A 80 -19.29 7.29 -5.12
N ASP A 81 -20.50 7.80 -4.89
CA ASP A 81 -20.72 9.23 -4.69
C ASP A 81 -20.17 9.63 -3.31
N LEU A 82 -18.93 10.09 -3.29
CA LEU A 82 -18.23 10.49 -2.09
C LEU A 82 -18.35 12.00 -1.88
N PRO A 83 -18.61 12.48 -0.65
CA PRO A 83 -18.62 13.89 -0.35
C PRO A 83 -17.18 14.44 -0.41
N VAL A 84 -16.80 14.98 -1.55
CA VAL A 84 -15.48 15.60 -1.73
C VAL A 84 -15.56 17.06 -1.32
N PRO A 85 -14.78 17.53 -0.34
CA PRO A 85 -14.75 18.94 0.01
C PRO A 85 -14.30 19.79 -1.18
N ALA A 86 -14.99 20.91 -1.42
CA ALA A 86 -14.64 21.81 -2.53
C ALA A 86 -13.18 22.31 -2.48
N ALA A 87 -12.63 22.42 -1.27
CA ALA A 87 -11.22 22.78 -1.06
C ALA A 87 -10.22 21.69 -1.49
N ALA A 88 -10.66 20.45 -1.65
CA ALA A 88 -9.81 19.35 -2.12
C ALA A 88 -9.70 19.33 -3.65
N SER A 89 -10.71 19.87 -4.35
CA SER A 89 -10.69 19.99 -5.80
C SER A 89 -9.70 21.07 -6.26
N ARG A 90 -8.88 20.75 -7.28
CA ARG A 90 -7.88 21.63 -7.88
C ARG A 90 -6.63 21.91 -7.04
N ARG A 91 -6.46 21.26 -5.89
CA ARG A 91 -5.20 21.35 -5.17
C ARG A 91 -4.15 20.50 -5.89
N PRO A 92 -2.92 21.01 -6.15
CA PRO A 92 -1.84 20.17 -6.65
C PRO A 92 -1.52 19.06 -5.67
N VAL A 93 -1.40 17.84 -6.18
CA VAL A 93 -1.06 16.65 -5.39
C VAL A 93 0.19 16.01 -5.95
N LYS A 94 1.18 15.80 -5.11
CA LYS A 94 2.35 14.95 -5.38
C LYS A 94 2.12 13.60 -4.73
N LEU A 95 1.87 12.58 -5.55
CA LEU A 95 1.58 11.22 -5.09
C LEU A 95 2.86 10.37 -5.04
N HIS A 96 3.21 9.89 -3.86
CA HIS A 96 4.25 8.87 -3.70
C HIS A 96 3.61 7.49 -3.54
N GLY A 97 3.74 6.65 -4.57
CA GLY A 97 3.25 5.27 -4.53
C GLY A 97 4.12 4.38 -3.63
N HIS A 98 3.50 3.52 -2.85
CA HIS A 98 4.18 2.50 -2.06
C HIS A 98 4.95 1.51 -2.95
N CYS A 99 6.08 0.97 -2.47
CA CYS A 99 6.93 0.05 -3.27
C CYS A 99 6.16 -1.17 -3.79
N HIS A 100 5.32 -1.79 -2.97
CA HIS A 100 4.45 -2.89 -3.38
C HIS A 100 3.43 -2.46 -4.45
N GLN A 101 2.80 -1.30 -4.30
CA GLN A 101 1.88 -0.80 -5.33
C GLN A 101 2.61 -0.60 -6.66
N LYS A 102 3.84 -0.07 -6.64
CA LYS A 102 4.66 0.05 -7.85
C LYS A 102 4.98 -1.30 -8.48
N ALA A 103 5.31 -2.31 -7.66
CA ALA A 103 5.63 -3.65 -8.14
C ALA A 103 4.45 -4.35 -8.83
N PHE A 104 3.22 -4.03 -8.42
CA PHE A 104 1.98 -4.61 -8.97
C PHE A 104 1.21 -3.65 -9.90
N ASP A 105 1.78 -2.51 -10.28
CA ASP A 105 1.14 -1.47 -11.10
C ASP A 105 -0.15 -0.89 -10.45
N LEU A 106 -0.21 -0.85 -9.13
CA LEU A 106 -1.37 -0.43 -8.34
C LEU A 106 -1.30 1.02 -7.83
N VAL A 107 -0.37 1.81 -8.34
CA VAL A 107 -0.36 3.27 -8.11
C VAL A 107 -1.47 3.96 -8.91
N LYS A 108 -1.78 3.43 -10.10
CA LYS A 108 -2.80 3.96 -11.00
C LYS A 108 -4.19 4.10 -10.39
N PRO A 109 -4.73 3.10 -9.65
CA PRO A 109 -5.99 3.27 -8.92
C PRO A 109 -5.99 4.46 -7.96
N ALA A 110 -4.92 4.65 -7.19
CA ALA A 110 -4.80 5.77 -6.26
C ALA A 110 -4.76 7.12 -7.01
N GLU A 111 -4.00 7.19 -8.11
CA GLU A 111 -3.97 8.35 -8.99
C GLU A 111 -5.35 8.67 -9.59
N ALA A 112 -6.05 7.63 -10.09
CA ALA A 112 -7.39 7.79 -10.68
C ALA A 112 -8.41 8.29 -9.65
N VAL A 113 -8.38 7.76 -8.42
CA VAL A 113 -9.26 8.21 -7.33
C VAL A 113 -9.02 9.70 -7.01
N LEU A 114 -7.76 10.10 -6.88
CA LEU A 114 -7.41 11.49 -6.57
C LEU A 114 -7.79 12.45 -7.72
N ARG A 115 -7.57 12.04 -8.97
CA ARG A 115 -7.85 12.85 -10.16
C ARG A 115 -9.34 12.92 -10.48
N ASP A 116 -9.98 11.75 -10.60
CA ASP A 116 -11.33 11.65 -11.17
C ASP A 116 -12.43 11.85 -10.13
N ILE A 117 -12.18 11.48 -8.86
CA ILE A 117 -13.17 11.56 -7.79
C ILE A 117 -12.92 12.81 -6.93
N ALA A 118 -11.68 13.04 -6.49
CA ALA A 118 -11.35 14.21 -5.69
C ALA A 118 -11.12 15.48 -6.54
N GLY A 119 -10.95 15.36 -7.84
CA GLY A 119 -10.73 16.49 -8.76
C GLY A 119 -9.38 17.18 -8.58
N ALA A 120 -8.37 16.46 -8.07
CA ALA A 120 -7.05 16.99 -7.82
C ALA A 120 -6.17 16.99 -9.10
N GLU A 121 -5.22 17.92 -9.15
CA GLU A 121 -4.14 17.89 -10.14
C GLU A 121 -3.02 16.98 -9.62
N VAL A 122 -2.99 15.73 -10.09
CA VAL A 122 -2.08 14.70 -9.57
C VAL A 122 -0.85 14.55 -10.42
N GLU A 123 0.30 14.62 -9.77
CA GLU A 123 1.60 14.23 -10.33
C GLU A 123 2.18 13.11 -9.47
N VAL A 124 2.47 11.97 -10.09
CA VAL A 124 3.14 10.85 -9.42
C VAL A 124 4.64 11.14 -9.31
N ILE A 125 5.17 11.08 -8.10
CA ILE A 125 6.61 11.27 -7.88
C ILE A 125 7.36 10.02 -8.36
N GLU A 126 8.18 10.19 -9.40
CA GLU A 126 9.06 9.13 -9.89
C GLU A 126 10.19 8.89 -8.88
N THR A 127 10.06 7.87 -8.09
CA THR A 127 11.04 7.50 -7.06
C THR A 127 11.41 6.03 -7.12
N SER A 128 12.64 5.70 -6.74
CA SER A 128 13.09 4.32 -6.56
C SER A 128 12.61 3.77 -5.22
N CYS A 129 13.18 4.23 -4.12
CA CYS A 129 12.86 3.79 -2.77
C CYS A 129 12.75 4.99 -1.82
N CYS A 130 11.79 4.95 -0.90
CA CYS A 130 11.65 5.96 0.15
C CYS A 130 12.63 5.79 1.32
N GLY A 131 13.32 4.64 1.38
CA GLY A 131 14.24 4.31 2.47
C GLY A 131 13.60 3.62 3.68
N MET A 132 12.26 3.58 3.77
CA MET A 132 11.57 3.02 4.95
C MET A 132 11.65 1.49 5.03
N ALA A 133 11.31 0.78 3.94
CA ALA A 133 11.33 -0.69 3.85
C ALA A 133 10.79 -1.38 5.13
N GLY A 134 9.53 -1.13 5.47
CA GLY A 134 8.94 -1.57 6.72
C GLY A 134 9.56 -0.87 7.93
N ALA A 135 10.18 -1.62 8.83
CA ALA A 135 10.83 -1.06 10.02
C ALA A 135 12.27 -0.59 9.80
N PHE A 136 12.85 -0.77 8.61
CA PHE A 136 14.26 -0.47 8.33
C PHE A 136 14.62 0.99 8.62
N GLY A 137 13.77 1.94 8.20
CA GLY A 137 14.02 3.37 8.41
C GLY A 137 13.93 3.82 9.88
N TYR A 138 13.35 3.00 10.76
CA TYR A 138 13.29 3.26 12.22
C TYR A 138 14.48 2.71 12.99
N GLY A 139 15.29 1.87 12.35
CA GLY A 139 16.46 1.27 12.99
C GLY A 139 17.56 2.29 13.20
N ARG A 140 18.14 2.37 14.42
CA ARG A 140 19.26 3.27 14.71
C ARG A 140 20.45 3.05 13.77
N ASP A 141 20.77 1.78 13.51
CA ASP A 141 21.95 1.40 12.71
C ASP A 141 21.68 1.51 11.19
N THR A 142 20.42 1.63 10.79
CA THR A 142 20.00 1.72 9.38
C THR A 142 19.50 3.11 8.98
N TYR A 143 19.34 4.02 9.94
CA TYR A 143 18.79 5.36 9.73
C TYR A 143 19.52 6.16 8.64
N ASP A 144 20.87 6.24 8.73
CA ASP A 144 21.67 7.00 7.77
C ASP A 144 21.57 6.43 6.35
N VAL A 145 21.44 5.11 6.22
CA VAL A 145 21.22 4.46 4.92
C VAL A 145 19.83 4.79 4.40
N SER A 146 18.81 4.71 5.26
CA SER A 146 17.43 5.06 4.92
C SER A 146 17.32 6.49 4.40
N ILE A 147 17.91 7.46 5.10
CA ILE A 147 17.91 8.86 4.67
C ILE A 147 18.63 9.04 3.33
N ARG A 148 19.79 8.40 3.10
CA ARG A 148 20.48 8.47 1.81
C ARG A 148 19.65 7.89 0.67
N MET A 149 18.88 6.82 0.92
CA MET A 149 17.96 6.26 -0.08
C MET A 149 16.82 7.24 -0.40
N ALA A 150 16.24 7.87 0.60
CA ALA A 150 15.19 8.87 0.42
C ALA A 150 15.72 10.13 -0.30
N GLU A 151 16.96 10.55 0.00
CA GLU A 151 17.62 11.70 -0.65
C GLU A 151 18.00 11.43 -2.12
N ALA A 152 18.00 10.17 -2.56
CA ALA A 152 18.31 9.86 -3.97
C ALA A 152 17.24 10.39 -4.94
N SER A 153 15.96 10.49 -4.50
CA SER A 153 14.87 10.95 -5.36
C SER A 153 13.68 11.55 -4.60
N LEU A 154 13.19 10.91 -3.54
CA LEU A 154 11.94 11.30 -2.89
C LEU A 154 12.03 12.66 -2.20
N LEU A 155 12.99 12.84 -1.29
CA LEU A 155 13.10 14.09 -0.53
C LEU A 155 13.40 15.31 -1.38
N PRO A 156 14.27 15.25 -2.42
CA PRO A 156 14.40 16.34 -3.38
C PRO A 156 13.10 16.69 -4.09
N ALA A 157 12.31 15.71 -4.52
CA ALA A 157 11.03 15.96 -5.17
C ALA A 157 10.00 16.58 -4.22
N VAL A 158 9.96 16.13 -2.94
CA VAL A 158 9.10 16.72 -1.92
C VAL A 158 9.48 18.18 -1.64
N ARG A 159 10.77 18.50 -1.53
CA ARG A 159 11.24 19.88 -1.32
C ARG A 159 11.01 20.80 -2.51
N ALA A 160 10.97 20.24 -3.71
CA ALA A 160 10.69 21.00 -4.93
C ALA A 160 9.19 21.20 -5.21
N ALA A 161 8.34 20.53 -4.43
CA ALA A 161 6.89 20.69 -4.57
C ALA A 161 6.46 22.11 -4.20
N PRO A 162 5.45 22.69 -4.88
CA PRO A 162 4.87 23.97 -4.49
C PRO A 162 4.34 23.93 -3.05
N ASP A 163 4.42 25.05 -2.32
CA ASP A 163 3.96 25.14 -0.92
C ASP A 163 2.49 24.76 -0.74
N GLU A 164 1.66 25.05 -1.76
CA GLU A 164 0.24 24.69 -1.78
C GLU A 164 -0.01 23.22 -2.08
N ALA A 165 0.97 22.48 -2.59
CA ALA A 165 0.80 21.09 -2.95
C ALA A 165 0.58 20.18 -1.74
N ALA A 166 -0.31 19.22 -1.87
CA ALA A 166 -0.42 18.13 -0.91
C ALA A 166 0.55 17.00 -1.28
N ILE A 167 1.35 16.56 -0.32
CA ILE A 167 2.13 15.33 -0.47
C ILE A 167 1.26 14.19 0.04
N VAL A 168 0.96 13.25 -0.85
CA VAL A 168 0.13 12.08 -0.55
C VAL A 168 0.98 10.83 -0.68
N ALA A 169 0.94 9.99 0.33
CA ALA A 169 1.54 8.67 0.34
C ALA A 169 0.54 7.66 0.87
N ASP A 170 0.51 6.49 0.27
CA ASP A 170 -0.35 5.39 0.69
C ASP A 170 0.46 4.47 1.60
N GLY A 171 -0.03 4.27 2.84
CA GLY A 171 0.64 3.46 3.85
C GLY A 171 1.69 4.19 4.68
N THR A 172 2.21 3.46 5.65
CA THR A 172 3.19 3.95 6.67
C THR A 172 4.55 3.27 6.57
N SER A 173 4.73 2.33 5.67
CA SER A 173 5.97 1.52 5.55
C SER A 173 6.68 1.69 4.21
#